data_68388609c97692fc47a3a6c5faa58110
#
_entry.id   68388609c97692fc47a3a6c5faa58110
#
_cell.length_a   1.000
_cell.length_b   1.000
_cell.length_c   1.000
_cell.angle_alpha   90.00
_cell.angle_beta   90.00
_cell.angle_gamma   90.00
#
_symmetry.space_group_name_H-M   'P 1'
#
loop_
_entity.id
_entity.type
_entity.pdbx_description
1 polymer ?
#
loop_
_entity_poly.entity_id
_entity_poly.type
_entity_poly.pdbx_seq_one_letter_code
_entity_poly.pdbx_strand_id
1 'polypeptide(L)'
;MPGFELWSDKERKEVTDVLETGILMRYGFDGPRKGIWKSKELEAAINKTFGSKYAQRTSSGTAALTTAMSALGIGYGDEVITPSFTFVASFEAVLSVGAVPVLVDVDDTLTLDPAAVRRCARNALGYGGR
;
A
#
# COMPACT_ATOMS: atom_id res chain seq x y z
N MET A 1 14.76 -8.99 -0.84
CA MET A 1 14.43 -7.70 -1.47
C MET A 1 15.75 -6.98 -1.73
N PRO A 2 15.97 -6.42 -2.92
CA PRO A 2 17.13 -5.60 -3.17
C PRO A 2 17.08 -4.34 -2.31
N GLY A 3 18.22 -3.78 -1.98
CA GLY A 3 18.31 -2.54 -1.20
C GLY A 3 19.38 -2.57 -0.11
N PHE A 4 19.75 -3.75 0.40
CA PHE A 4 20.82 -3.85 1.40
C PHE A 4 22.17 -3.43 0.81
N GLU A 5 22.37 -3.55 -0.49
CA GLU A 5 23.56 -3.12 -1.21
C GLU A 5 23.74 -1.59 -1.21
N LEU A 6 22.63 -0.87 -1.02
CA LEU A 6 22.63 0.59 -0.96
C LEU A 6 22.72 1.12 0.47
N TRP A 7 22.78 0.23 1.47
CA TRP A 7 22.88 0.61 2.87
C TRP A 7 24.21 1.30 3.14
N SER A 8 24.14 2.52 3.64
CA SER A 8 25.26 3.40 3.86
C SER A 8 25.19 4.12 5.22
N ASP A 9 26.12 5.00 5.47
CA ASP A 9 26.09 5.85 6.68
C ASP A 9 24.92 6.84 6.68
N LYS A 10 24.33 7.12 5.52
CA LYS A 10 23.13 7.98 5.42
C LYS A 10 21.93 7.31 6.09
N GLU A 11 21.65 6.05 5.72
CA GLU A 11 20.55 5.29 6.30
C GLU A 11 20.79 5.03 7.79
N ARG A 12 22.04 4.72 8.16
CA ARG A 12 22.44 4.54 9.54
C ARG A 12 22.19 5.79 10.38
N LYS A 13 22.54 6.97 9.85
CA LYS A 13 22.29 8.25 10.51
C LYS A 13 20.80 8.50 10.72
N GLU A 14 19.96 8.28 9.71
CA GLU A 14 18.51 8.49 9.82
C GLU A 14 17.87 7.64 10.93
N VAL A 15 18.33 6.40 11.07
CA VAL A 15 17.89 5.51 12.16
C VAL A 15 18.41 5.99 13.51
N THR A 16 19.69 6.35 13.60
CA THR A 16 20.32 6.83 14.85
C THR A 16 19.65 8.10 15.36
N ASP A 17 19.37 9.06 14.48
CA ASP A 17 18.66 10.30 14.83
C ASP A 17 17.34 10.02 15.56
N VAL A 18 16.59 9.00 15.11
CA VAL A 18 15.32 8.60 15.76
C VAL A 18 15.59 7.96 17.12
N LEU A 19 16.56 7.04 17.19
CA LEU A 19 16.92 6.35 18.45
C LEU A 19 17.37 7.33 19.54
N GLU A 20 18.12 8.37 19.18
CA GLU A 20 18.57 9.42 20.09
C GLU A 20 17.43 10.25 20.68
N THR A 21 16.28 10.33 20.01
CA THR A 21 15.08 10.96 20.60
C THR A 21 14.43 10.10 21.68
N GLY A 22 14.63 8.79 21.67
CA GLY A 22 13.92 7.81 22.48
C GLY A 22 12.44 7.67 22.12
N ILE A 23 11.94 8.36 21.07
CA ILE A 23 10.54 8.41 20.69
C ILE A 23 10.32 7.64 19.39
N LEU A 24 9.83 6.42 19.50
CA LEU A 24 9.58 5.54 18.35
C LEU A 24 8.13 5.62 17.81
N MET A 25 7.24 6.27 18.53
CA MET A 25 5.84 6.45 18.13
C MET A 25 5.71 7.49 17.02
N ARG A 26 4.65 7.35 16.17
CA ARG A 26 4.40 8.25 15.05
C ARG A 26 3.83 9.63 15.45
N TYR A 27 3.27 9.78 16.62
CA TYR A 27 2.55 10.98 17.06
C TYR A 27 2.97 11.41 18.49
N GLY A 28 2.68 12.65 18.83
CA GLY A 28 2.96 13.22 20.15
C GLY A 28 4.46 13.50 20.39
N PHE A 29 4.74 14.03 21.57
CA PHE A 29 6.09 14.28 22.06
C PHE A 29 6.91 15.30 21.24
N ASP A 30 6.27 16.37 20.76
CA ASP A 30 6.94 17.38 19.91
C ASP A 30 8.21 17.95 20.53
N GLY A 31 8.17 18.30 21.83
CA GLY A 31 9.33 18.85 22.54
C GLY A 31 10.52 17.88 22.58
N PRO A 32 10.37 16.66 23.11
CA PRO A 32 11.45 15.66 23.17
C PRO A 32 12.00 15.25 21.80
N ARG A 33 11.19 15.31 20.73
CA ARG A 33 11.63 14.96 19.36
C ARG A 33 12.60 15.97 18.75
N LYS A 34 12.68 17.18 19.28
CA LYS A 34 13.57 18.23 18.77
C LYS A 34 13.47 18.47 17.26
N GLY A 35 12.27 18.34 16.72
CA GLY A 35 12.01 18.50 15.28
C GLY A 35 12.30 17.26 14.41
N ILE A 36 12.71 16.13 14.97
CA ILE A 36 13.03 14.90 14.22
C ILE A 36 11.76 14.09 13.98
N TRP A 37 11.23 14.14 12.75
CA TRP A 37 9.98 13.48 12.34
C TRP A 37 10.15 12.72 11.04
N LYS A 38 11.04 11.74 11.00
CA LYS A 38 11.40 10.99 9.77
C LYS A 38 10.19 10.47 9.00
N SER A 39 9.12 10.04 9.69
CA SER A 39 7.87 9.61 9.05
C SER A 39 7.16 10.75 8.33
N LYS A 40 7.05 11.93 8.94
CA LYS A 40 6.44 13.11 8.31
C LYS A 40 7.29 13.65 7.18
N GLU A 41 8.61 13.62 7.34
CA GLU A 41 9.58 14.01 6.31
C GLU A 41 9.44 13.14 5.07
N LEU A 42 9.33 11.81 5.25
CA LEU A 42 9.09 10.87 4.15
C LEU A 42 7.75 11.15 3.44
N GLU A 43 6.66 11.32 4.19
CA GLU A 43 5.34 11.62 3.64
C GLU A 43 5.35 12.94 2.84
N ALA A 44 6.02 13.97 3.35
CA ALA A 44 6.20 15.24 2.65
C ALA A 44 7.03 15.10 1.36
N ALA A 45 8.10 14.30 1.41
CA ALA A 45 8.93 14.02 0.25
C ALA A 45 8.16 13.26 -0.84
N ILE A 46 7.34 12.28 -0.47
CA ILE A 46 6.45 11.54 -1.39
C ILE A 46 5.46 12.51 -2.02
N ASN A 47 4.76 13.33 -1.24
CA ASN A 47 3.81 14.31 -1.75
C ASN A 47 4.46 15.25 -2.77
N LYS A 48 5.65 15.73 -2.49
CA LYS A 48 6.41 16.61 -3.39
C LYS A 48 6.82 15.90 -4.67
N THR A 49 7.30 14.66 -4.57
CA THR A 49 7.83 13.90 -5.71
C THR A 49 6.73 13.47 -6.67
N PHE A 50 5.60 13.02 -6.15
CA PHE A 50 4.49 12.48 -6.94
C PHE A 50 3.34 13.47 -7.17
N GLY A 51 3.43 14.68 -6.63
CA GLY A 51 2.36 15.69 -6.75
C GLY A 51 1.07 15.30 -6.03
N SER A 52 1.14 14.38 -5.06
CA SER A 52 -0.01 13.95 -4.29
C SER A 52 -0.34 14.95 -3.18
N LYS A 53 -1.63 15.11 -2.87
CA LYS A 53 -2.07 15.98 -1.77
C LYS A 53 -1.77 15.38 -0.39
N TYR A 54 -1.84 14.06 -0.29
CA TYR A 54 -1.62 13.32 0.95
C TYR A 54 -0.78 12.08 0.68
N ALA A 55 0.03 11.70 1.65
CA ALA A 55 0.73 10.43 1.70
C ALA A 55 0.65 9.87 3.12
N GLN A 56 0.48 8.57 3.22
CA GLN A 56 0.46 7.84 4.48
C GLN A 56 1.45 6.69 4.38
N ARG A 57 2.48 6.72 5.20
CA ARG A 57 3.39 5.56 5.30
C ARG A 57 2.76 4.45 6.12
N THR A 58 3.12 3.22 5.79
CA THR A 58 2.72 2.00 6.51
C THR A 58 3.95 1.13 6.78
N SER A 59 3.79 0.06 7.54
CA SER A 59 4.88 -0.86 7.90
C SER A 59 5.28 -1.81 6.78
N SER A 60 4.41 -1.99 5.77
CA SER A 60 4.66 -2.88 4.62
C SER A 60 3.76 -2.53 3.44
N GLY A 61 4.08 -3.07 2.26
CA GLY A 61 3.20 -2.97 1.09
C GLY A 61 1.84 -3.62 1.31
N THR A 62 1.77 -4.76 1.98
CA THR A 62 0.50 -5.41 2.37
C THR A 62 -0.34 -4.49 3.24
N ALA A 63 0.26 -3.89 4.27
CA ALA A 63 -0.43 -2.92 5.13
C ALA A 63 -0.89 -1.68 4.35
N ALA A 64 -0.16 -1.26 3.32
CA ALA A 64 -0.57 -0.16 2.45
C ALA A 64 -1.83 -0.50 1.67
N LEU A 65 -1.90 -1.68 1.07
CA LEU A 65 -3.09 -2.17 0.34
C LEU A 65 -4.29 -2.29 1.28
N THR A 66 -4.13 -2.93 2.43
CA THR A 66 -5.19 -3.07 3.44
C THR A 66 -5.70 -1.70 3.90
N THR A 67 -4.79 -0.77 4.21
CA THR A 67 -5.14 0.60 4.61
C THR A 67 -5.90 1.34 3.50
N ALA A 68 -5.47 1.22 2.25
CA ALA A 68 -6.12 1.87 1.13
C ALA A 68 -7.54 1.34 0.90
N MET A 69 -7.72 0.02 0.92
CA MET A 69 -9.04 -0.60 0.78
C MET A 69 -9.98 -0.21 1.93
N SER A 70 -9.49 -0.26 3.17
CA SER A 70 -10.29 0.17 4.33
C SER A 70 -10.69 1.65 4.26
N ALA A 71 -9.79 2.52 3.77
CA ALA A 71 -10.07 3.94 3.59
C ALA A 71 -11.12 4.21 2.51
N LEU A 72 -11.25 3.31 1.52
CA LEU A 72 -12.29 3.33 0.50
C LEU A 72 -13.62 2.70 0.95
N GLY A 73 -13.67 2.16 2.16
CA GLY A 73 -14.84 1.47 2.71
C GLY A 73 -15.01 0.04 2.18
N ILE A 74 -13.98 -0.52 1.54
CA ILE A 74 -14.02 -1.90 1.04
C ILE A 74 -13.90 -2.87 2.23
N GLY A 75 -14.80 -3.85 2.30
CA GLY A 75 -14.88 -4.81 3.39
C GLY A 75 -15.77 -6.02 3.08
N TYR A 76 -16.41 -6.54 4.10
CA TYR A 76 -17.26 -7.71 3.99
C TYR A 76 -18.39 -7.53 2.97
N GLY A 77 -18.49 -8.47 2.04
CA GLY A 77 -19.47 -8.47 0.96
C GLY A 77 -19.02 -7.78 -0.34
N ASP A 78 -17.87 -7.11 -0.31
CA ASP A 78 -17.29 -6.52 -1.51
C ASP A 78 -16.41 -7.51 -2.26
N GLU A 79 -16.34 -7.35 -3.57
CA GLU A 79 -15.44 -8.09 -4.47
C GLU A 79 -14.31 -7.19 -4.95
N VAL A 80 -13.08 -7.71 -4.91
CA VAL A 80 -11.89 -7.00 -5.39
C VAL A 80 -11.20 -7.81 -6.49
N ILE A 81 -11.16 -7.27 -7.69
CA ILE A 81 -10.49 -7.89 -8.82
C ILE A 81 -8.98 -7.88 -8.60
N THR A 82 -8.36 -9.06 -8.69
CA THR A 82 -6.93 -9.26 -8.52
C THR A 82 -6.36 -10.12 -9.65
N PRO A 83 -5.10 -9.91 -10.06
CA PRO A 83 -4.48 -10.80 -11.04
C PRO A 83 -4.30 -12.21 -10.46
N SER A 84 -4.50 -13.24 -11.31
CA SER A 84 -4.26 -14.64 -10.95
C SER A 84 -2.76 -14.95 -10.76
N PHE A 85 -1.87 -14.18 -11.41
CA PHE A 85 -0.43 -14.26 -11.26
C PHE A 85 0.09 -13.01 -10.56
N THR A 86 0.36 -13.13 -9.26
CA THR A 86 0.85 -12.02 -8.43
C THR A 86 1.50 -12.54 -7.14
N PHE A 87 2.12 -11.64 -6.40
CA PHE A 87 2.60 -11.94 -5.05
C PHE A 87 1.42 -12.14 -4.09
N VAL A 88 1.51 -13.13 -3.22
CA VAL A 88 0.45 -13.53 -2.28
C VAL A 88 -0.17 -12.39 -1.47
N ALA A 89 0.62 -11.37 -1.15
CA ALA A 89 0.14 -10.20 -0.41
C ALA A 89 -1.02 -9.46 -1.08
N SER A 90 -1.21 -9.59 -2.41
CA SER A 90 -2.35 -9.01 -3.12
C SER A 90 -3.67 -9.65 -2.66
N PHE A 91 -3.70 -10.97 -2.49
CA PHE A 91 -4.87 -11.69 -1.99
C PHE A 91 -5.05 -11.51 -0.48
N GLU A 92 -3.95 -11.61 0.26
CA GLU A 92 -3.96 -11.46 1.72
C GLU A 92 -4.52 -10.10 2.15
N ALA A 93 -4.16 -9.04 1.43
CA ALA A 93 -4.68 -7.71 1.73
C ALA A 93 -6.20 -7.62 1.52
N VAL A 94 -6.74 -8.25 0.47
CA VAL A 94 -8.19 -8.31 0.21
C VAL A 94 -8.91 -9.11 1.30
N LEU A 95 -8.38 -10.30 1.61
CA LEU A 95 -8.95 -11.15 2.67
C LEU A 95 -8.88 -10.46 4.05
N SER A 96 -7.81 -9.70 4.31
CA SER A 96 -7.62 -9.01 5.60
C SER A 96 -8.66 -7.93 5.87
N VAL A 97 -9.28 -7.35 4.84
CA VAL A 97 -10.41 -6.42 4.99
C VAL A 97 -11.77 -7.12 4.96
N GLY A 98 -11.80 -8.45 4.82
CA GLY A 98 -13.03 -9.24 4.75
C GLY A 98 -13.69 -9.25 3.38
N ALA A 99 -13.05 -8.71 2.35
CA ALA A 99 -13.54 -8.75 0.98
C ALA A 99 -13.18 -10.06 0.27
N VAL A 100 -13.80 -10.31 -0.89
CA VAL A 100 -13.59 -11.51 -1.70
C VAL A 100 -12.68 -11.18 -2.87
N PRO A 101 -11.50 -11.84 -3.00
CA PRO A 101 -10.65 -11.67 -4.18
C PRO A 101 -11.26 -12.39 -5.38
N VAL A 102 -11.46 -11.65 -6.48
CA VAL A 102 -11.94 -12.18 -7.75
C VAL A 102 -10.76 -12.27 -8.71
N LEU A 103 -10.34 -13.49 -9.02
CA LEU A 103 -9.15 -13.74 -9.84
C LEU A 103 -9.46 -13.52 -11.32
N VAL A 104 -8.60 -12.77 -11.97
CA VAL A 104 -8.68 -12.47 -13.41
C VAL A 104 -7.33 -12.77 -14.06
N ASP A 105 -7.36 -13.25 -15.29
CA ASP A 105 -6.16 -13.60 -16.04
C ASP A 105 -5.24 -12.40 -16.28
N VAL A 106 -3.98 -12.72 -16.47
CA VAL A 106 -2.95 -11.78 -16.92
C VAL A 106 -2.73 -11.94 -18.42
N ASP A 107 -2.26 -10.90 -19.08
CA ASP A 107 -1.85 -10.91 -20.48
C ASP A 107 -0.36 -11.22 -20.65
N ASP A 108 0.14 -11.11 -21.86
CA ASP A 108 1.55 -11.39 -22.21
C ASP A 108 2.55 -10.46 -21.51
N THR A 109 2.08 -9.35 -20.93
CA THR A 109 2.90 -8.44 -20.13
C THR A 109 3.01 -8.86 -18.65
N LEU A 110 2.35 -9.95 -18.27
CA LEU A 110 2.20 -10.42 -16.90
C LEU A 110 1.49 -9.41 -15.98
N THR A 111 0.69 -8.52 -16.55
CA THR A 111 -0.22 -7.63 -15.82
C THR A 111 -1.67 -8.03 -16.07
N LEU A 112 -2.62 -7.46 -15.33
CA LEU A 112 -4.05 -7.72 -15.52
C LEU A 112 -4.45 -7.52 -16.99
N ASP A 113 -5.12 -8.53 -17.61
CA ASP A 113 -5.75 -8.38 -18.93
C ASP A 113 -6.93 -7.41 -18.85
N PRO A 114 -6.89 -6.25 -19.51
CA PRO A 114 -7.98 -5.28 -19.46
C PRO A 114 -9.31 -5.82 -20.04
N ALA A 115 -9.25 -6.77 -20.98
CA ALA A 115 -10.43 -7.39 -21.55
C ALA A 115 -11.08 -8.35 -20.54
N ALA A 116 -10.26 -9.14 -19.82
CA ALA A 116 -10.74 -10.03 -18.77
C ALA A 116 -11.33 -9.24 -17.59
N VAL A 117 -10.70 -8.16 -17.16
CA VAL A 117 -11.25 -7.25 -16.14
C VAL A 117 -12.61 -6.70 -16.55
N ARG A 118 -12.77 -6.22 -17.80
CA ARG A 118 -14.06 -5.72 -18.31
C ARG A 118 -15.14 -6.80 -18.34
N ARG A 119 -14.80 -8.03 -18.72
CA ARG A 119 -15.74 -9.16 -18.69
C ARG A 119 -16.21 -9.46 -17.27
N CYS A 120 -15.28 -9.53 -16.35
CA CYS A 120 -15.56 -9.78 -14.93
C CYS A 120 -16.47 -8.69 -14.33
N ALA A 121 -16.14 -7.42 -14.50
CA ALA A 121 -16.91 -6.31 -13.98
C ALA A 121 -18.35 -6.24 -14.56
N ARG A 122 -18.55 -6.57 -15.84
CA ARG A 122 -19.88 -6.64 -16.44
C ARG A 122 -20.75 -7.72 -15.83
N ASN A 123 -20.17 -8.88 -15.54
CA ASN A 123 -20.90 -9.99 -14.91
C ASN A 123 -21.34 -9.65 -13.50
N ALA A 124 -20.46 -9.02 -12.71
CA ALA A 124 -20.74 -8.57 -11.35
C ALA A 124 -21.86 -7.50 -11.30
N LEU A 125 -21.89 -6.60 -12.28
CA LEU A 125 -22.91 -5.53 -12.37
C LEU A 125 -24.24 -5.99 -13.00
N GLY A 126 -24.41 -7.29 -13.30
CA GLY A 126 -25.66 -7.81 -13.87
C GLY A 126 -25.92 -7.40 -15.33
N TYR A 127 -24.92 -6.88 -16.04
CA TYR A 127 -24.98 -6.56 -17.47
C TYR A 127 -24.76 -7.80 -18.37
N GLY A 128 -25.01 -8.99 -17.86
CA GLY A 128 -25.14 -10.20 -18.62
C GLY A 128 -26.50 -10.21 -19.31
N GLY A 129 -26.50 -10.00 -20.63
CA GLY A 129 -27.70 -9.79 -21.43
C GLY A 129 -28.85 -10.78 -21.17
N ARG A 130 -30.03 -10.22 -21.04
CA ARG A 130 -31.28 -10.87 -21.42
C ARG A 130 -31.56 -10.55 -22.87
#